data_c04ff7dfca23c75f7c8120d2bd46956e
#
_entry.id   c04ff7dfca23c75f7c8120d2bd46956e
#
_cell.length_a   1.000
_cell.length_b   1.000
_cell.length_c   1.000
_cell.angle_alpha   90.00
_cell.angle_beta   90.00
_cell.angle_gamma   90.00
#
_symmetry.space_group_name_H-M   'P 1'
#
loop_
_entity.id
_entity.type
_entity.pdbx_description
1 polymer ?
#
loop_
_entity_poly.entity_id
_entity_poly.type
_entity_poly.pdbx_seq_one_letter_code
_entity_poly.pdbx_strand_id
1 'polypeptide(L)'
;RKINRDAVARLNFKTTMTFTKTTEQSSKYEHLEKMSVQELLTNINNEDQTVPLAVAKALPQIENLIEQIVTKMKLGGRLFYIGAGTSGRLGIVDASECPPTFGVPFDLVVGIIAGGDKAIRKAVENAEDNPTQAWEDLKAFDINENDVVVGIAASGTTPYVIGGLQTCKENNITTGSISCNADSPLSQTSKFP
;
A
#
# COMPACT_ATOMS: atom_id res chain seq x y z
N ARG A 1 -14.98 20.68 45.11
CA ARG A 1 -15.16 20.97 43.65
C ARG A 1 -14.86 19.68 42.89
N LYS A 2 -15.93 19.03 42.40
CA LYS A 2 -15.85 17.83 41.56
C LYS A 2 -15.42 18.28 40.15
N ILE A 3 -14.29 17.78 39.69
CA ILE A 3 -13.83 17.97 38.31
C ILE A 3 -14.64 17.00 37.41
N ASN A 4 -15.38 17.58 36.52
CA ASN A 4 -16.24 16.89 35.56
C ASN A 4 -15.35 16.11 34.57
N ARG A 5 -15.41 14.76 34.63
CA ARG A 5 -14.61 13.85 33.79
C ARG A 5 -15.25 13.56 32.43
N ASP A 6 -16.34 14.24 32.08
CA ASP A 6 -17.13 13.93 30.87
C ASP A 6 -16.84 14.82 29.67
N ALA A 7 -15.72 15.55 29.69
CA ALA A 7 -15.27 16.43 28.61
C ALA A 7 -14.06 15.88 27.82
N VAL A 8 -13.83 14.56 27.83
CA VAL A 8 -12.91 13.97 26.83
C VAL A 8 -13.70 13.82 25.55
N ALA A 9 -13.54 14.82 24.75
CA ALA A 9 -14.15 15.04 23.46
C ALA A 9 -14.15 13.76 22.60
N ARG A 10 -15.32 13.34 22.19
CA ARG A 10 -15.54 12.61 20.95
C ARG A 10 -15.14 13.54 19.81
N LEU A 11 -13.88 13.56 19.46
CA LEU A 11 -13.42 14.08 18.18
C LEU A 11 -13.99 13.14 17.10
N ASN A 12 -15.20 13.45 16.68
CA ASN A 12 -15.78 12.92 15.47
C ASN A 12 -14.91 13.41 14.30
N PHE A 13 -13.90 12.67 13.93
CA PHE A 13 -13.26 12.78 12.62
C PHE A 13 -14.24 12.23 11.56
N LYS A 14 -15.35 12.92 11.35
CA LYS A 14 -16.13 12.87 10.12
C LYS A 14 -15.70 14.03 9.23
N THR A 15 -14.43 14.07 8.87
CA THR A 15 -14.06 14.73 7.63
C THR A 15 -14.36 13.70 6.55
N THR A 16 -15.52 13.80 5.92
CA THR A 16 -15.83 13.09 4.69
C THR A 16 -14.89 13.63 3.62
N MET A 17 -13.70 13.04 3.53
CA MET A 17 -12.84 13.25 2.37
C MET A 17 -13.55 12.61 1.18
N THR A 18 -14.09 13.44 0.32
CA THR A 18 -14.69 13.02 -0.94
C THR A 18 -13.59 12.86 -1.98
N PHE A 19 -12.97 11.68 -2.03
CA PHE A 19 -12.14 11.29 -3.17
C PHE A 19 -12.94 10.35 -4.08
N THR A 20 -12.62 10.35 -5.36
CA THR A 20 -13.30 9.50 -6.33
C THR A 20 -12.71 8.09 -6.28
N LYS A 21 -13.51 7.10 -5.83
CA LYS A 21 -13.13 5.69 -5.85
C LYS A 21 -13.25 5.14 -7.27
N THR A 22 -12.24 5.35 -8.10
CA THR A 22 -12.25 4.84 -9.48
C THR A 22 -12.25 3.32 -9.54
N THR A 23 -11.68 2.65 -8.53
CA THR A 23 -11.69 1.18 -8.40
C THR A 23 -13.07 0.59 -8.13
N GLU A 24 -14.02 1.42 -7.69
CA GLU A 24 -15.41 1.03 -7.39
C GLU A 24 -16.42 1.52 -8.45
N GLN A 25 -15.94 2.07 -9.54
CA GLN A 25 -16.80 2.53 -10.64
C GLN A 25 -17.43 1.36 -11.39
N SER A 26 -18.63 1.60 -11.92
CA SER A 26 -19.27 0.63 -12.80
C SER A 26 -18.39 0.32 -14.02
N SER A 27 -18.43 -0.92 -14.47
CA SER A 27 -17.74 -1.37 -15.68
C SER A 27 -18.22 -0.57 -16.90
N LYS A 28 -17.31 -0.34 -17.86
CA LYS A 28 -17.64 0.15 -19.20
C LYS A 28 -18.31 -0.93 -20.07
N TYR A 29 -18.22 -2.17 -19.62
CA TYR A 29 -18.69 -3.35 -20.34
C TYR A 29 -19.92 -3.91 -19.63
N GLU A 30 -21.02 -3.96 -20.36
CA GLU A 30 -22.29 -4.53 -19.88
C GLU A 30 -22.44 -5.97 -20.37
N HIS A 31 -23.20 -6.76 -19.62
CA HIS A 31 -23.55 -8.14 -20.00
C HIS A 31 -22.34 -9.06 -20.28
N LEU A 32 -21.31 -9.01 -19.42
CA LEU A 32 -20.13 -9.87 -19.53
C LEU A 32 -20.48 -11.35 -19.66
N GLU A 33 -21.56 -11.79 -18.99
CA GLU A 33 -22.06 -13.16 -19.04
C GLU A 33 -22.59 -13.60 -20.41
N LYS A 34 -22.82 -12.65 -21.33
CA LYS A 34 -23.30 -12.90 -22.68
C LYS A 34 -22.23 -12.77 -23.74
N MET A 35 -21.06 -12.26 -23.36
CA MET A 35 -19.95 -12.06 -24.29
C MET A 35 -19.31 -13.38 -24.69
N SER A 36 -18.91 -13.48 -25.93
CA SER A 36 -18.03 -14.56 -26.38
C SER A 36 -16.65 -14.47 -25.73
N VAL A 37 -15.91 -15.58 -25.70
CA VAL A 37 -14.52 -15.61 -25.20
C VAL A 37 -13.65 -14.59 -25.93
N GLN A 38 -13.84 -14.44 -27.25
CA GLN A 38 -13.09 -13.47 -28.06
C GLN A 38 -13.36 -12.03 -27.61
N GLU A 39 -14.62 -11.68 -27.39
CA GLU A 39 -14.99 -10.34 -26.89
C GLU A 39 -14.41 -10.07 -25.50
N LEU A 40 -14.50 -11.02 -24.58
CA LEU A 40 -13.91 -10.90 -23.24
C LEU A 40 -12.40 -10.67 -23.32
N LEU A 41 -11.67 -11.49 -24.08
CA LEU A 41 -10.22 -11.35 -24.24
C LEU A 41 -9.83 -10.02 -24.87
N THR A 42 -10.56 -9.57 -25.90
CA THR A 42 -10.32 -8.28 -26.55
C THR A 42 -10.54 -7.13 -25.57
N ASN A 43 -11.62 -7.17 -24.81
CA ASN A 43 -11.95 -6.13 -23.85
C ASN A 43 -10.93 -6.06 -22.68
N ILE A 44 -10.51 -7.21 -22.15
CA ILE A 44 -9.46 -7.28 -21.13
C ILE A 44 -8.16 -6.68 -21.68
N ASN A 45 -7.74 -7.10 -22.87
CA ASN A 45 -6.50 -6.60 -23.48
C ASN A 45 -6.55 -5.09 -23.74
N ASN A 46 -7.70 -4.56 -24.14
CA ASN A 46 -7.89 -3.12 -24.35
C ASN A 46 -7.73 -2.33 -23.04
N GLU A 47 -8.26 -2.83 -21.91
CA GLU A 47 -8.05 -2.21 -20.61
C GLU A 47 -6.59 -2.32 -20.14
N ASP A 48 -5.94 -3.47 -20.31
CA ASP A 48 -4.53 -3.68 -19.98
C ASP A 48 -3.61 -2.68 -20.69
N GLN A 49 -3.91 -2.33 -21.95
CA GLN A 49 -3.14 -1.33 -22.71
C GLN A 49 -3.22 0.08 -22.11
N THR A 50 -4.21 0.38 -21.28
CA THR A 50 -4.31 1.69 -20.61
C THR A 50 -3.36 1.83 -19.41
N VAL A 51 -2.92 0.72 -18.83
CA VAL A 51 -2.10 0.70 -17.60
C VAL A 51 -0.77 1.41 -17.77
N PRO A 52 0.08 1.11 -18.77
CA PRO A 52 1.35 1.80 -18.95
C PRO A 52 1.17 3.31 -19.20
N LEU A 53 0.07 3.73 -19.81
CA LEU A 53 -0.23 5.15 -20.02
C LEU A 53 -0.60 5.86 -18.69
N ALA A 54 -1.25 5.16 -17.77
CA ALA A 54 -1.52 5.66 -16.43
C ALA A 54 -0.22 5.77 -15.61
N VAL A 55 0.62 4.73 -15.66
CA VAL A 55 1.94 4.73 -14.99
C VAL A 55 2.83 5.84 -15.52
N ALA A 56 2.84 6.10 -16.83
CA ALA A 56 3.61 7.18 -17.44
C ALA A 56 3.29 8.56 -16.84
N LYS A 57 2.05 8.80 -16.42
CA LYS A 57 1.66 10.04 -15.75
C LYS A 57 2.20 10.16 -14.32
N ALA A 58 2.48 9.03 -13.68
CA ALA A 58 2.99 8.96 -12.30
C ALA A 58 4.54 8.91 -12.23
N LEU A 59 5.25 8.90 -13.37
CA LEU A 59 6.71 8.80 -13.40
C LEU A 59 7.42 9.84 -12.49
N PRO A 60 7.00 11.12 -12.43
CA PRO A 60 7.67 12.08 -11.53
C PRO A 60 7.53 11.71 -10.05
N GLN A 61 6.38 11.16 -9.62
CA GLN A 61 6.19 10.70 -8.24
C GLN A 61 7.03 9.44 -7.96
N ILE A 62 7.07 8.51 -8.92
CA ILE A 62 7.88 7.29 -8.84
C ILE A 62 9.37 7.66 -8.72
N GLU A 63 9.87 8.58 -9.55
CA GLU A 63 11.25 9.06 -9.51
C GLU A 63 11.61 9.61 -8.10
N ASN A 64 10.78 10.50 -7.56
CA ASN A 64 10.99 11.07 -6.24
C ASN A 64 11.06 10.01 -5.13
N LEU A 65 10.18 9.00 -5.16
CA LEU A 65 10.21 7.91 -4.19
C LEU A 65 11.47 7.05 -4.34
N ILE A 66 11.85 6.68 -5.58
CA ILE A 66 13.03 5.87 -5.85
C ILE A 66 14.31 6.58 -5.38
N GLU A 67 14.45 7.88 -5.62
CA GLU A 67 15.59 8.66 -5.14
C GLU A 67 15.74 8.61 -3.61
N GLN A 68 14.61 8.66 -2.89
CA GLN A 68 14.63 8.52 -1.43
C GLN A 68 15.00 7.11 -0.99
N ILE A 69 14.47 6.07 -1.65
CA ILE A 69 14.82 4.67 -1.38
C ILE A 69 16.35 4.48 -1.57
N VAL A 70 16.88 4.91 -2.71
CA VAL A 70 18.32 4.81 -3.02
C VAL A 70 19.16 5.56 -1.98
N THR A 71 18.73 6.75 -1.56
CA THR A 71 19.45 7.55 -0.56
C THR A 71 19.50 6.82 0.77
N LYS A 72 18.37 6.26 1.23
CA LYS A 72 18.28 5.52 2.50
C LYS A 72 19.07 4.21 2.45
N MET A 73 18.97 3.45 1.35
CA MET A 73 19.74 2.21 1.17
C MET A 73 21.26 2.45 1.18
N LYS A 74 21.76 3.57 0.62
CA LYS A 74 23.18 3.94 0.71
C LYS A 74 23.64 4.21 2.15
N LEU A 75 22.72 4.51 3.05
CA LEU A 75 22.98 4.69 4.48
C LEU A 75 22.79 3.39 5.30
N GLY A 76 22.61 2.26 4.63
CA GLY A 76 22.40 0.96 5.26
C GLY A 76 20.93 0.67 5.60
N GLY A 77 19.99 1.47 5.11
CA GLY A 77 18.57 1.24 5.25
C GLY A 77 18.02 0.18 4.28
N ARG A 78 16.78 -0.22 4.49
CA ARG A 78 16.07 -1.28 3.78
C ARG A 78 14.76 -0.74 3.19
N LEU A 79 14.21 -1.47 2.21
CA LEU A 79 12.88 -1.22 1.68
C LEU A 79 11.88 -2.24 2.27
N PHE A 80 10.80 -1.74 2.82
CA PHE A 80 9.68 -2.56 3.28
C PHE A 80 8.45 -2.28 2.43
N TYR A 81 7.80 -3.33 1.94
CA TYR A 81 6.44 -3.27 1.42
C TYR A 81 5.46 -3.73 2.48
N ILE A 82 4.37 -3.00 2.69
CA ILE A 82 3.24 -3.43 3.52
C ILE A 82 1.96 -3.42 2.70
N GLY A 83 1.15 -4.46 2.81
CA GLY A 83 -0.10 -4.57 2.06
C GLY A 83 -1.02 -5.65 2.60
N ALA A 84 -2.24 -5.71 2.09
CA ALA A 84 -3.20 -6.77 2.42
C ALA A 84 -3.62 -7.49 1.14
N GLY A 85 -4.00 -8.78 1.26
CA GLY A 85 -4.48 -9.57 0.14
C GLY A 85 -3.52 -9.57 -1.05
N THR A 86 -4.01 -9.27 -2.25
CA THR A 86 -3.19 -9.23 -3.48
C THR A 86 -2.09 -8.20 -3.42
N SER A 87 -2.36 -7.02 -2.86
CA SER A 87 -1.36 -5.96 -2.71
C SER A 87 -0.17 -6.40 -1.84
N GLY A 88 -0.43 -7.08 -0.72
CA GLY A 88 0.63 -7.66 0.11
C GLY A 88 1.42 -8.75 -0.60
N ARG A 89 0.74 -9.60 -1.39
CA ARG A 89 1.41 -10.62 -2.20
C ARG A 89 2.34 -10.02 -3.26
N LEU A 90 1.95 -8.92 -3.89
CA LEU A 90 2.80 -8.22 -4.87
C LEU A 90 4.09 -7.71 -4.21
N GLY A 91 4.00 -7.12 -3.02
CA GLY A 91 5.19 -6.71 -2.26
C GLY A 91 6.12 -7.89 -1.90
N ILE A 92 5.54 -9.04 -1.54
CA ILE A 92 6.31 -10.26 -1.27
C ILE A 92 6.97 -10.80 -2.54
N VAL A 93 6.26 -10.81 -3.68
CA VAL A 93 6.82 -11.27 -4.96
C VAL A 93 8.04 -10.41 -5.33
N ASP A 94 7.91 -9.08 -5.32
CA ASP A 94 9.03 -8.19 -5.62
C ASP A 94 10.22 -8.41 -4.66
N ALA A 95 9.97 -8.46 -3.37
CA ALA A 95 10.99 -8.70 -2.35
C ALA A 95 11.72 -10.04 -2.56
N SER A 96 10.99 -11.10 -2.92
CA SER A 96 11.55 -12.44 -3.13
C SER A 96 12.41 -12.56 -4.39
N GLU A 97 12.16 -11.70 -5.39
CA GLU A 97 12.92 -11.69 -6.64
C GLU A 97 14.21 -10.87 -6.57
N CYS A 98 14.36 -9.98 -5.60
CA CYS A 98 15.55 -9.14 -5.47
C CYS A 98 16.84 -9.95 -5.24
N PRO A 99 16.92 -10.94 -4.34
CA PRO A 99 18.13 -11.73 -4.13
C PRO A 99 18.58 -12.53 -5.37
N PRO A 100 17.73 -13.34 -6.02
CA PRO A 100 18.17 -14.11 -7.18
C PRO A 100 18.48 -13.25 -8.41
N THR A 101 17.82 -12.08 -8.55
CA THR A 101 17.99 -11.21 -9.72
C THR A 101 19.18 -10.27 -9.58
N PHE A 102 19.40 -9.70 -8.39
CA PHE A 102 20.39 -8.66 -8.15
C PHE A 102 21.53 -9.10 -7.23
N GLY A 103 21.50 -10.30 -6.66
CA GLY A 103 22.52 -10.80 -5.75
C GLY A 103 22.60 -10.05 -4.41
N VAL A 104 21.49 -9.42 -3.99
CA VAL A 104 21.41 -8.68 -2.74
C VAL A 104 20.99 -9.58 -1.56
N PRO A 105 21.25 -9.19 -0.30
CA PRO A 105 20.78 -9.92 0.87
C PRO A 105 19.25 -10.04 0.90
N PHE A 106 18.73 -11.14 1.49
CA PHE A 106 17.30 -11.41 1.59
C PHE A 106 16.51 -10.41 2.46
N ASP A 107 17.20 -9.68 3.32
CA ASP A 107 16.62 -8.69 4.23
C ASP A 107 16.72 -7.25 3.72
N LEU A 108 17.30 -7.01 2.54
CA LEU A 108 17.39 -5.67 1.94
C LEU A 108 16.04 -5.14 1.47
N VAL A 109 15.21 -6.01 0.88
CA VAL A 109 13.84 -5.72 0.47
C VAL A 109 12.92 -6.73 1.15
N VAL A 110 11.95 -6.26 1.91
CA VAL A 110 11.08 -7.09 2.75
C VAL A 110 9.61 -6.85 2.42
N GLY A 111 8.88 -7.90 2.09
CA GLY A 111 7.44 -7.85 1.89
C GLY A 111 6.68 -8.34 3.12
N ILE A 112 5.76 -7.54 3.64
CA ILE A 112 4.90 -7.85 4.78
C ILE A 112 3.44 -7.81 4.35
N ILE A 113 2.70 -8.85 4.73
CA ILE A 113 1.28 -8.96 4.39
C ILE A 113 0.41 -9.04 5.65
N ALA A 114 -0.70 -8.34 5.68
CA ALA A 114 -1.69 -8.46 6.75
C ALA A 114 -2.12 -9.93 6.94
N GLY A 115 -2.02 -10.43 8.18
CA GLY A 115 -2.27 -11.84 8.51
C GLY A 115 -1.07 -12.76 8.39
N GLY A 116 0.13 -12.21 8.07
CA GLY A 116 1.41 -12.94 8.04
C GLY A 116 1.51 -13.96 6.90
N ASP A 117 2.52 -14.83 6.94
CA ASP A 117 2.83 -15.78 5.86
C ASP A 117 1.66 -16.69 5.46
N LYS A 118 0.76 -16.99 6.39
CA LYS A 118 -0.45 -17.76 6.08
C LYS A 118 -1.30 -17.05 5.03
N ALA A 119 -1.36 -15.70 5.07
CA ALA A 119 -2.15 -14.90 4.14
C ALA A 119 -1.59 -14.90 2.71
N ILE A 120 -0.34 -15.30 2.50
CA ILE A 120 0.25 -15.47 1.17
C ILE A 120 -0.58 -16.48 0.36
N ARG A 121 -0.98 -17.60 0.98
CA ARG A 121 -1.65 -18.73 0.30
C ARG A 121 -3.15 -18.81 0.59
N LYS A 122 -3.59 -18.36 1.77
CA LYS A 122 -4.99 -18.44 2.21
C LYS A 122 -5.42 -17.11 2.79
N ALA A 123 -6.57 -16.59 2.37
CA ALA A 123 -7.12 -15.38 2.96
C ALA A 123 -7.23 -15.51 4.49
N VAL A 124 -6.85 -14.45 5.19
CA VAL A 124 -7.05 -14.29 6.63
C VAL A 124 -8.05 -13.16 6.80
N GLU A 125 -9.27 -13.54 7.16
CA GLU A 125 -10.38 -12.60 7.31
C GLU A 125 -10.05 -11.51 8.36
N ASN A 126 -10.51 -10.30 8.12
CA ASN A 126 -10.37 -9.13 8.99
C ASN A 126 -8.90 -8.70 9.32
N ALA A 127 -7.89 -9.33 8.72
CA ALA A 127 -6.50 -8.98 8.96
C ALA A 127 -6.18 -7.55 8.47
N GLU A 128 -6.87 -7.08 7.43
CA GLU A 128 -6.68 -5.74 6.84
C GLU A 128 -7.36 -4.61 7.64
N ASP A 129 -8.26 -4.93 8.58
CA ASP A 129 -9.05 -3.96 9.33
C ASP A 129 -8.32 -3.43 10.56
N ASN A 130 -7.23 -4.07 10.99
CA ASN A 130 -6.47 -3.65 12.17
C ASN A 130 -5.43 -2.57 11.82
N PRO A 131 -5.64 -1.29 12.20
CA PRO A 131 -4.74 -0.20 11.83
C PRO A 131 -3.41 -0.20 12.59
N THR A 132 -3.28 -0.98 13.68
CA THR A 132 -2.06 -1.00 14.50
C THR A 132 -1.15 -2.18 14.18
N GLN A 133 -1.67 -3.21 13.51
CA GLN A 133 -0.93 -4.46 13.30
C GLN A 133 0.30 -4.29 12.40
N ALA A 134 0.23 -3.45 11.36
CA ALA A 134 1.38 -3.22 10.48
C ALA A 134 2.61 -2.70 11.23
N TRP A 135 2.41 -1.86 12.23
CA TRP A 135 3.50 -1.38 13.06
C TRP A 135 4.10 -2.50 13.93
N GLU A 136 3.28 -3.37 14.50
CA GLU A 136 3.77 -4.53 15.24
C GLU A 136 4.58 -5.47 14.34
N ASP A 137 4.10 -5.69 13.11
CA ASP A 137 4.79 -6.51 12.11
C ASP A 137 6.14 -5.90 11.71
N LEU A 138 6.21 -4.58 11.50
CA LEU A 138 7.44 -3.85 11.17
C LEU A 138 8.45 -3.87 12.31
N LYS A 139 8.01 -3.73 13.57
CA LYS A 139 8.88 -3.80 14.75
C LYS A 139 9.61 -5.13 14.88
N ALA A 140 9.03 -6.23 14.40
CA ALA A 140 9.68 -7.54 14.41
C ALA A 140 10.97 -7.58 13.55
N PHE A 141 11.16 -6.59 12.68
CA PHE A 141 12.36 -6.41 11.85
C PHE A 141 13.30 -5.31 12.36
N ASP A 142 13.11 -4.81 13.59
CA ASP A 142 13.91 -3.70 14.15
C ASP A 142 13.97 -2.50 13.20
N ILE A 143 12.80 -2.09 12.67
CA ILE A 143 12.68 -0.97 11.73
C ILE A 143 13.21 0.33 12.34
N ASN A 144 13.89 1.15 11.55
CA ASN A 144 14.51 2.40 11.98
C ASN A 144 14.41 3.53 10.93
N GLU A 145 14.92 4.72 11.28
CA GLU A 145 14.82 5.92 10.44
C GLU A 145 15.57 5.86 9.10
N ASN A 146 16.47 4.89 8.92
CA ASN A 146 17.14 4.68 7.62
C ASN A 146 16.31 3.83 6.66
N ASP A 147 15.28 3.15 7.16
CA ASP A 147 14.41 2.32 6.33
C ASP A 147 13.37 3.17 5.58
N VAL A 148 12.80 2.59 4.53
CA VAL A 148 11.68 3.15 3.78
C VAL A 148 10.53 2.14 3.78
N VAL A 149 9.32 2.61 4.06
CA VAL A 149 8.11 1.77 4.02
C VAL A 149 7.19 2.24 2.90
N VAL A 150 6.87 1.33 1.98
CA VAL A 150 5.93 1.58 0.88
C VAL A 150 4.65 0.79 1.14
N GLY A 151 3.55 1.52 1.33
CA GLY A 151 2.23 0.94 1.50
C GLY A 151 1.55 0.67 0.15
N ILE A 152 1.04 -0.53 -0.05
CA ILE A 152 0.36 -0.93 -1.28
C ILE A 152 -1.11 -1.24 -0.98
N ALA A 153 -2.03 -0.47 -1.58
CA ALA A 153 -3.46 -0.73 -1.51
C ALA A 153 -4.17 -0.13 -2.74
N ALA A 154 -4.74 -0.95 -3.60
CA ALA A 154 -5.40 -0.49 -4.82
C ALA A 154 -6.50 0.55 -4.53
N SER A 155 -7.36 0.33 -3.55
CA SER A 155 -8.39 1.28 -3.12
C SER A 155 -7.82 2.54 -2.44
N GLY A 156 -6.63 2.41 -1.81
CA GLY A 156 -6.04 3.44 -0.97
C GLY A 156 -6.79 3.66 0.36
N THR A 157 -7.60 2.69 0.82
CA THR A 157 -8.44 2.81 2.03
C THR A 157 -8.20 1.74 3.09
N THR A 158 -7.27 0.81 2.87
CA THR A 158 -6.99 -0.32 3.77
C THR A 158 -6.45 0.14 5.12
N PRO A 159 -7.15 -0.10 6.25
CA PRO A 159 -6.76 0.39 7.56
C PRO A 159 -5.37 -0.06 8.02
N TYR A 160 -5.04 -1.34 7.80
CA TYR A 160 -3.71 -1.90 8.09
C TYR A 160 -2.58 -1.08 7.46
N VAL A 161 -2.71 -0.72 6.17
CA VAL A 161 -1.67 0.00 5.42
C VAL A 161 -1.61 1.46 5.86
N ILE A 162 -2.76 2.12 5.98
CA ILE A 162 -2.85 3.53 6.40
C ILE A 162 -2.25 3.70 7.81
N GLY A 163 -2.68 2.86 8.76
CA GLY A 163 -2.19 2.91 10.14
C GLY A 163 -0.69 2.64 10.23
N GLY A 164 -0.19 1.67 9.45
CA GLY A 164 1.25 1.40 9.36
C GLY A 164 2.05 2.62 8.89
N LEU A 165 1.65 3.25 7.77
CA LEU A 165 2.34 4.44 7.25
C LEU A 165 2.22 5.64 8.20
N GLN A 166 1.06 5.83 8.84
CA GLN A 166 0.88 6.89 9.83
C GLN A 166 1.88 6.74 10.99
N THR A 167 1.98 5.54 11.56
CA THR A 167 2.91 5.28 12.66
C THR A 167 4.38 5.37 12.22
N CYS A 168 4.72 4.93 11.00
CA CYS A 168 6.05 5.14 10.43
C CYS A 168 6.41 6.63 10.36
N LYS A 169 5.49 7.46 9.88
CA LYS A 169 5.68 8.92 9.80
C LYS A 169 5.91 9.55 11.17
N GLU A 170 5.15 9.13 12.19
CA GLU A 170 5.31 9.58 13.58
C GLU A 170 6.67 9.19 14.17
N ASN A 171 7.29 8.12 13.65
CA ASN A 171 8.62 7.64 14.04
C ASN A 171 9.73 8.07 13.07
N ASN A 172 9.51 9.11 12.25
CA ASN A 172 10.47 9.66 11.29
C ASN A 172 10.98 8.68 10.21
N ILE A 173 10.24 7.62 9.95
CA ILE A 173 10.53 6.67 8.88
C ILE A 173 9.95 7.21 7.58
N THR A 174 10.74 7.15 6.50
CA THR A 174 10.31 7.59 5.17
C THR A 174 9.19 6.68 4.64
N THR A 175 8.10 7.29 4.15
CA THR A 175 6.93 6.55 3.66
C THR A 175 6.62 6.86 2.20
N GLY A 176 6.34 5.82 1.43
CA GLY A 176 5.76 5.91 0.09
C GLY A 176 4.42 5.18 0.02
N SER A 177 3.66 5.40 -1.06
CA SER A 177 2.43 4.64 -1.29
C SER A 177 2.18 4.35 -2.77
N ILE A 178 1.52 3.22 -3.03
CA ILE A 178 1.02 2.82 -4.35
C ILE A 178 -0.48 2.58 -4.22
N SER A 179 -1.28 3.35 -4.96
CA SER A 179 -2.73 3.20 -5.01
C SER A 179 -3.27 3.46 -6.41
N CYS A 180 -4.48 2.95 -6.71
CA CYS A 180 -5.15 3.16 -8.00
C CYS A 180 -6.15 4.32 -7.93
N ASN A 181 -6.32 4.96 -6.77
CA ASN A 181 -7.20 6.10 -6.56
C ASN A 181 -6.38 7.34 -6.18
N ALA A 182 -6.45 8.37 -7.01
CA ALA A 182 -5.85 9.65 -6.67
C ALA A 182 -6.50 10.26 -5.42
N ASP A 183 -5.71 11.00 -4.64
CA ASP A 183 -6.16 11.68 -3.41
C ASP A 183 -6.77 10.73 -2.36
N SER A 184 -6.45 9.44 -2.43
CA SER A 184 -6.91 8.46 -1.46
C SER A 184 -6.35 8.74 -0.06
N PRO A 185 -7.00 8.26 1.02
CA PRO A 185 -6.47 8.37 2.38
C PRO A 185 -5.03 7.86 2.52
N LEU A 186 -4.67 6.79 1.80
CA LEU A 186 -3.31 6.26 1.77
C LEU A 186 -2.31 7.25 1.16
N SER A 187 -2.64 7.84 -0.01
CA SER A 187 -1.77 8.81 -0.67
C SER A 187 -1.56 10.07 0.16
N GLN A 188 -2.59 10.52 0.88
CA GLN A 188 -2.50 11.66 1.80
C GLN A 188 -1.70 11.37 3.08
N THR A 189 -1.62 10.11 3.49
CA THR A 189 -0.85 9.67 4.67
C THR A 189 0.63 9.57 4.36
N SER A 190 0.99 9.07 3.18
CA SER A 190 2.39 8.90 2.78
C SER A 190 3.08 10.23 2.49
N LYS A 191 4.42 10.25 2.56
CA LYS A 191 5.25 11.39 2.19
C LYS A 191 5.47 11.45 0.67
N PHE A 192 5.52 10.28 0.04
CA PHE A 192 5.74 10.09 -1.40
C PHE A 192 4.62 9.21 -1.96
N PRO A 193 3.47 9.82 -2.37
CA PRO A 193 2.35 9.09 -2.95
C PRO A 193 2.58 8.74 -4.41
#